data_338abe9fd93e53ba5464bed4484ab6e5
#
_entry.id   338abe9fd93e53ba5464bed4484ab6e5
#
_cell.length_a   1.000
_cell.length_b   1.000
_cell.length_c   1.000
_cell.angle_alpha   90.00
_cell.angle_beta   90.00
_cell.angle_gamma   90.00
#
_symmetry.space_group_name_H-M   'P 1'
#
loop_
_entity.id
_entity.type
_entity.pdbx_description
1 polymer ?
#
loop_
_entity_poly.entity_id
_entity_poly.type
_entity_poly.pdbx_seq_one_letter_code
_entity_poly.pdbx_strand_id
1 'polypeptide(L)'
;MKTIYAIVGDFYHAETVIQSSLSLALQPLTEGGSYRLAYISADDLVGRLDDKPAAVILFKEDRVNPGDETVRHWLTEDISTALTRYVEEGGGFVAWHSGLASYPSDSAFVRMLRGHFEYHPSKHQMVSYTGVLPADRSRETAFDILDEHYFVICDEPNTTVFLHSDSIDGHSIAGWTHSFGQGKVCCVTPAHNKEGLLHEGMLELLRSAVLSCCR
;
A
#
# COMPACT_ATOMS: atom_id res chain seq x y z
N MET A 1 23.00 -3.00 4.53
CA MET A 1 21.87 -3.09 3.57
C MET A 1 20.62 -3.40 4.37
N LYS A 2 19.61 -2.53 4.31
CA LYS A 2 18.34 -2.71 5.01
C LYS A 2 17.39 -3.56 4.16
N THR A 3 16.51 -4.35 4.79
CA THR A 3 15.55 -5.18 4.06
C THR A 3 14.19 -4.49 4.00
N ILE A 4 13.53 -4.55 2.85
CA ILE A 4 12.12 -4.23 2.63
C ILE A 4 11.44 -5.56 2.33
N TYR A 5 10.43 -5.92 3.10
CA TYR A 5 9.58 -7.08 2.81
C TYR A 5 8.34 -6.65 2.05
N ALA A 6 7.89 -7.48 1.11
CA ALA A 6 6.65 -7.28 0.38
C ALA A 6 5.80 -8.53 0.39
N ILE A 7 4.52 -8.36 0.74
CA ILE A 7 3.46 -9.35 0.65
C ILE A 7 2.56 -8.89 -0.49
N VAL A 8 2.54 -9.63 -1.58
CA VAL A 8 1.86 -9.23 -2.81
C VAL A 8 1.09 -10.38 -3.44
N GLY A 9 0.04 -10.03 -4.16
CA GLY A 9 -0.81 -10.98 -4.85
C GLY A 9 -1.98 -11.49 -4.00
N ASP A 10 -3.14 -11.54 -4.62
CA ASP A 10 -4.38 -12.04 -4.05
C ASP A 10 -5.26 -12.65 -5.15
N PHE A 11 -6.52 -12.97 -4.82
CA PHE A 11 -7.45 -13.60 -5.75
C PHE A 11 -7.67 -12.80 -7.03
N TYR A 12 -7.65 -11.46 -6.96
CA TYR A 12 -7.93 -10.57 -8.08
C TYR A 12 -6.66 -10.05 -8.79
N HIS A 13 -5.50 -10.13 -8.12
CA HIS A 13 -4.28 -9.45 -8.57
C HIS A 13 -3.12 -10.43 -8.72
N ALA A 14 -2.62 -10.55 -9.95
CA ALA A 14 -1.50 -11.42 -10.27
C ALA A 14 -0.19 -10.93 -9.62
N GLU A 15 0.38 -11.74 -8.74
CA GLU A 15 1.62 -11.47 -8.01
C GLU A 15 2.78 -11.02 -8.91
N THR A 16 2.95 -11.67 -10.06
CA THR A 16 4.07 -11.41 -10.98
C THR A 16 4.11 -9.99 -11.53
N VAL A 17 2.94 -9.38 -11.78
CA VAL A 17 2.87 -8.00 -12.29
C VAL A 17 3.20 -7.01 -11.19
N ILE A 18 2.71 -7.25 -9.97
CA ILE A 18 2.99 -6.41 -8.80
C ILE A 18 4.47 -6.47 -8.44
N GLN A 19 5.06 -7.68 -8.48
CA GLN A 19 6.51 -7.86 -8.29
C GLN A 19 7.33 -7.09 -9.33
N SER A 20 6.91 -7.10 -10.60
CA SER A 20 7.55 -6.32 -11.66
C SER A 20 7.50 -4.83 -11.37
N SER A 21 6.34 -4.31 -10.97
CA SER A 21 6.16 -2.91 -10.60
C SER A 21 7.07 -2.51 -9.43
N LEU A 22 7.05 -3.28 -8.33
CA LEU A 22 7.91 -3.04 -7.16
C LEU A 22 9.39 -3.10 -7.52
N SER A 23 9.81 -4.08 -8.31
CA SER A 23 11.20 -4.23 -8.73
C SER A 23 11.67 -3.01 -9.52
N LEU A 24 10.87 -2.54 -10.48
CA LEU A 24 11.17 -1.34 -11.27
C LEU A 24 11.15 -0.06 -10.40
N ALA A 25 10.12 0.10 -9.57
CA ALA A 25 10.02 1.26 -8.70
C ALA A 25 11.21 1.39 -7.75
N LEU A 26 11.66 0.27 -7.17
CA LEU A 26 12.71 0.24 -6.15
C LEU A 26 14.12 -0.03 -6.71
N GLN A 27 14.25 -0.24 -8.03
CA GLN A 27 15.53 -0.50 -8.70
C GLN A 27 16.65 0.48 -8.29
N PRO A 28 16.44 1.82 -8.27
CA PRO A 28 17.49 2.75 -7.86
C PRO A 28 17.98 2.55 -6.42
N LEU A 29 17.12 2.04 -5.54
CA LEU A 29 17.42 1.81 -4.12
C LEU A 29 18.16 0.49 -3.90
N THR A 30 17.82 -0.53 -4.70
CA THR A 30 18.41 -1.87 -4.63
C THR A 30 19.76 -1.92 -5.33
N GLU A 31 19.90 -1.33 -6.52
CA GLU A 31 21.18 -1.23 -7.24
C GLU A 31 22.18 -0.33 -6.50
N GLY A 32 21.72 0.71 -5.82
CA GLY A 32 22.55 1.55 -4.94
C GLY A 32 23.02 0.84 -3.66
N GLY A 33 22.62 -0.41 -3.43
CA GLY A 33 23.05 -1.25 -2.30
C GLY A 33 22.51 -0.80 -0.93
N SER A 34 21.64 0.21 -0.89
CA SER A 34 21.06 0.70 0.38
C SER A 34 19.99 -0.23 0.91
N TYR A 35 19.19 -0.81 0.02
CA TYR A 35 18.07 -1.68 0.36
C TYR A 35 18.10 -2.99 -0.42
N ARG A 36 17.48 -4.03 0.16
CA ARG A 36 17.15 -5.29 -0.47
C ARG A 36 15.63 -5.49 -0.41
N LEU A 37 15.00 -5.70 -1.56
CA LEU A 37 13.60 -6.12 -1.64
C LEU A 37 13.54 -7.65 -1.53
N ALA A 38 12.65 -8.16 -0.68
CA ALA A 38 12.38 -9.59 -0.55
C ALA A 38 10.88 -9.83 -0.42
N TYR A 39 10.38 -10.78 -1.20
CA TYR A 39 8.98 -11.20 -1.16
C TYR A 39 8.80 -12.30 -0.13
N ILE A 40 7.76 -12.20 0.68
CA ILE A 40 7.43 -13.16 1.73
C ILE A 40 5.95 -13.54 1.64
N SER A 41 5.61 -14.71 2.16
CA SER A 41 4.21 -15.10 2.32
C SER A 41 3.57 -14.37 3.52
N ALA A 42 2.24 -14.32 3.56
CA ALA A 42 1.52 -13.82 4.72
C ALA A 42 1.80 -14.66 5.98
N ASP A 43 1.99 -15.96 5.81
CA ASP A 43 2.27 -16.90 6.90
C ASP A 43 3.66 -16.66 7.54
N ASP A 44 4.62 -16.18 6.75
CA ASP A 44 5.97 -15.88 7.24
C ASP A 44 6.07 -14.52 7.95
N LEU A 45 5.07 -13.64 7.79
CA LEU A 45 5.14 -12.25 8.20
C LEU A 45 5.61 -12.07 9.64
N VAL A 46 4.95 -12.71 10.59
CA VAL A 46 5.23 -12.51 12.03
C VAL A 46 6.70 -12.84 12.35
N GLY A 47 7.21 -13.98 11.85
CA GLY A 47 8.61 -14.36 12.06
C GLY A 47 9.60 -13.41 11.37
N ARG A 48 9.20 -12.79 10.25
CA ARG A 48 10.04 -11.83 9.52
C ARG A 48 10.07 -10.43 10.13
N LEU A 49 9.10 -10.06 10.97
CA LEU A 49 9.15 -8.79 11.70
C LEU A 49 10.30 -8.74 12.70
N ASP A 50 10.75 -9.89 13.23
CA ASP A 50 11.92 -9.99 14.12
C ASP A 50 13.23 -9.56 13.44
N ASP A 51 13.32 -9.64 12.11
CA ASP A 51 14.45 -9.14 11.31
C ASP A 51 14.54 -7.60 11.33
N LYS A 52 13.56 -6.90 11.90
CA LYS A 52 13.40 -5.44 11.92
C LYS A 52 13.56 -4.81 10.53
N PRO A 53 12.73 -5.19 9.55
CA PRO A 53 12.83 -4.64 8.21
C PRO A 53 12.66 -3.11 8.23
N ALA A 54 13.21 -2.43 7.23
CA ALA A 54 13.05 -0.98 7.07
C ALA A 54 11.62 -0.59 6.73
N ALA A 55 10.94 -1.45 5.99
CA ALA A 55 9.51 -1.32 5.69
C ALA A 55 8.89 -2.68 5.34
N VAL A 56 7.58 -2.78 5.53
CA VAL A 56 6.72 -3.84 4.99
C VAL A 56 5.77 -3.20 3.99
N ILE A 57 5.66 -3.77 2.79
CA ILE A 57 4.73 -3.37 1.73
C ILE A 57 3.65 -4.44 1.62
N LEU A 58 2.40 -4.02 1.63
CA LEU A 58 1.26 -4.90 1.51
C LEU A 58 0.41 -4.52 0.28
N PHE A 59 0.37 -5.43 -0.70
CA PHE A 59 -0.58 -5.43 -1.81
C PHE A 59 -1.32 -6.77 -1.79
N LYS A 60 -2.25 -6.89 -0.90
CA LYS A 60 -3.05 -8.11 -0.70
C LYS A 60 -4.31 -7.78 0.08
N GLU A 61 -5.48 -8.19 -0.44
CA GLU A 61 -6.72 -8.08 0.31
C GLU A 61 -6.80 -9.15 1.42
N ASP A 62 -7.70 -8.94 2.39
CA ASP A 62 -7.80 -9.83 3.54
C ASP A 62 -8.39 -11.21 3.22
N ARG A 63 -9.32 -11.28 2.25
CA ARG A 63 -10.01 -12.54 1.88
C ARG A 63 -9.11 -13.42 1.03
N VAL A 64 -8.91 -14.66 1.47
CA VAL A 64 -8.08 -15.65 0.73
C VAL A 64 -8.87 -16.31 -0.41
N ASN A 65 -10.16 -16.51 -0.20
CA ASN A 65 -11.05 -17.25 -1.10
C ASN A 65 -12.41 -16.54 -1.24
N PRO A 66 -12.46 -15.30 -1.80
CA PRO A 66 -13.66 -14.45 -1.80
C PRO A 66 -14.84 -15.03 -2.62
N GLY A 67 -14.61 -16.04 -3.46
CA GLY A 67 -15.64 -16.73 -4.24
C GLY A 67 -16.29 -17.92 -3.53
N ASP A 68 -15.83 -18.31 -2.34
CA ASP A 68 -16.34 -19.48 -1.62
C ASP A 68 -17.51 -19.09 -0.68
N GLU A 69 -18.37 -20.06 -0.34
CA GLU A 69 -19.45 -19.86 0.64
C GLU A 69 -18.90 -19.47 2.03
N THR A 70 -17.75 -20.02 2.41
CA THR A 70 -17.05 -19.68 3.65
C THR A 70 -15.76 -18.96 3.36
N VAL A 71 -15.79 -17.65 3.51
CA VAL A 71 -14.61 -16.79 3.28
C VAL A 71 -13.64 -16.94 4.44
N ARG A 72 -12.37 -17.18 4.10
CA ARG A 72 -11.25 -17.19 5.06
C ARG A 72 -10.47 -15.90 4.95
N HIS A 73 -9.98 -15.43 6.09
CA HIS A 73 -9.17 -14.22 6.21
C HIS A 73 -7.73 -14.61 6.61
N TRP A 74 -6.75 -13.95 6.03
CA TRP A 74 -5.35 -14.20 6.38
C TRP A 74 -4.88 -13.34 7.56
N LEU A 75 -5.43 -12.13 7.70
CA LEU A 75 -5.06 -11.22 8.79
C LEU A 75 -5.78 -11.61 10.09
N THR A 76 -5.17 -12.51 10.84
CA THR A 76 -5.67 -12.87 12.17
C THR A 76 -5.40 -11.75 13.18
N GLU A 77 -6.01 -11.81 14.37
CA GLU A 77 -5.78 -10.86 15.45
C GLU A 77 -4.29 -10.84 15.89
N ASP A 78 -3.65 -12.02 15.94
CA ASP A 78 -2.23 -12.14 16.29
C ASP A 78 -1.33 -11.46 15.25
N ILE A 79 -1.60 -11.67 13.96
CA ILE A 79 -0.85 -11.03 12.86
C ILE A 79 -1.07 -9.51 12.90
N SER A 80 -2.31 -9.07 13.06
CA SER A 80 -2.67 -7.66 13.18
C SER A 80 -1.93 -6.99 14.34
N THR A 81 -1.91 -7.64 15.50
CA THR A 81 -1.22 -7.14 16.70
C THR A 81 0.29 -7.07 16.49
N ALA A 82 0.90 -8.12 15.94
CA ALA A 82 2.34 -8.14 15.67
C ALA A 82 2.76 -7.04 14.69
N LEU A 83 2.00 -6.86 13.61
CA LEU A 83 2.24 -5.84 12.60
C LEU A 83 2.09 -4.42 13.16
N THR A 84 1.01 -4.19 13.93
CA THR A 84 0.75 -2.90 14.57
C THR A 84 1.90 -2.55 15.53
N ARG A 85 2.33 -3.49 16.38
CA ARG A 85 3.46 -3.30 17.30
C ARG A 85 4.76 -3.02 16.56
N TYR A 86 5.05 -3.75 15.47
CA TYR A 86 6.24 -3.49 14.64
C TYR A 86 6.29 -2.02 14.15
N VAL A 87 5.15 -1.47 13.72
CA VAL A 87 5.09 -0.07 13.29
C VAL A 87 5.21 0.87 14.48
N GLU A 88 4.54 0.60 15.61
CA GLU A 88 4.66 1.41 16.83
C GLU A 88 6.11 1.51 17.33
N GLU A 89 6.88 0.42 17.22
CA GLU A 89 8.29 0.34 17.61
C GLU A 89 9.25 0.96 16.58
N GLY A 90 8.76 1.50 15.46
CA GLY A 90 9.57 2.25 14.52
C GLY A 90 9.64 1.68 13.11
N GLY A 91 8.94 0.59 12.82
CA GLY A 91 8.86 0.02 11.48
C GLY A 91 8.12 0.91 10.49
N GLY A 92 8.45 0.80 9.20
CA GLY A 92 7.72 1.45 8.12
C GLY A 92 6.65 0.52 7.54
N PHE A 93 5.49 1.07 7.17
CA PHE A 93 4.43 0.28 6.54
C PHE A 93 3.82 1.01 5.34
N VAL A 94 3.70 0.31 4.22
CA VAL A 94 3.04 0.80 3.01
C VAL A 94 1.87 -0.11 2.67
N ALA A 95 0.63 0.39 2.81
CA ALA A 95 -0.56 -0.25 2.29
C ALA A 95 -0.82 0.25 0.87
N TRP A 96 -0.82 -0.67 -0.09
CA TRP A 96 -0.96 -0.34 -1.49
C TRP A 96 -2.14 -1.08 -2.11
N HIS A 97 -3.07 -0.33 -2.75
CA HIS A 97 -4.24 -0.82 -3.47
C HIS A 97 -5.04 -1.84 -2.65
N SER A 98 -5.04 -3.12 -3.01
CA SER A 98 -5.77 -4.16 -2.27
C SER A 98 -5.29 -4.36 -0.82
N GLY A 99 -4.12 -3.84 -0.46
CA GLY A 99 -3.69 -3.74 0.94
C GLY A 99 -4.56 -2.85 1.82
N LEU A 100 -5.55 -2.16 1.23
CA LEU A 100 -6.56 -1.35 1.92
C LEU A 100 -7.93 -2.05 1.96
N ALA A 101 -8.11 -3.19 1.27
CA ALA A 101 -9.42 -3.75 0.96
C ALA A 101 -9.78 -4.95 1.85
N SER A 102 -11.07 -5.03 2.19
CA SER A 102 -11.73 -6.16 2.86
C SER A 102 -11.32 -6.41 4.31
N TYR A 103 -10.51 -5.55 4.91
CA TYR A 103 -10.15 -5.63 6.33
C TYR A 103 -11.29 -5.09 7.20
N PRO A 104 -11.57 -5.72 8.37
CA PRO A 104 -12.59 -5.21 9.29
C PRO A 104 -12.26 -3.78 9.73
N SER A 105 -13.22 -2.84 9.54
CA SER A 105 -13.01 -1.41 9.79
C SER A 105 -12.69 -1.07 11.26
N ASP A 106 -13.10 -1.95 12.19
CA ASP A 106 -12.84 -1.83 13.63
C ASP A 106 -11.58 -2.57 14.09
N SER A 107 -10.81 -3.18 13.17
CA SER A 107 -9.57 -3.89 13.51
C SER A 107 -8.45 -2.94 13.95
N ALA A 108 -7.47 -3.46 14.70
CA ALA A 108 -6.26 -2.71 15.06
C ALA A 108 -5.47 -2.31 13.80
N PHE A 109 -5.47 -3.16 12.78
CA PHE A 109 -4.83 -2.90 11.50
C PHE A 109 -5.42 -1.67 10.79
N VAL A 110 -6.75 -1.60 10.63
CA VAL A 110 -7.41 -0.46 9.97
C VAL A 110 -7.26 0.82 10.80
N ARG A 111 -7.32 0.72 12.14
CA ARG A 111 -7.00 1.87 13.01
C ARG A 111 -5.56 2.36 12.82
N MET A 112 -4.59 1.46 12.60
CA MET A 112 -3.22 1.83 12.26
C MET A 112 -3.14 2.53 10.91
N LEU A 113 -3.88 2.08 9.88
CA LEU A 113 -3.92 2.69 8.55
C LEU A 113 -4.59 4.06 8.55
N ARG A 114 -5.50 4.33 9.49
CA ARG A 114 -6.37 5.53 9.54
C ARG A 114 -7.19 5.72 8.28
N GLY A 115 -7.57 4.61 7.65
CA GLY A 115 -8.39 4.59 6.45
C GLY A 115 -8.46 3.20 5.84
N HIS A 116 -9.42 3.02 4.95
CA HIS A 116 -9.66 1.76 4.26
C HIS A 116 -10.43 1.98 2.95
N PHE A 117 -10.35 1.00 2.07
CA PHE A 117 -11.18 0.93 0.88
C PHE A 117 -12.66 0.80 1.26
N GLU A 118 -13.53 1.57 0.62
CA GLU A 118 -14.98 1.51 0.80
C GLU A 118 -15.63 0.81 -0.39
N TYR A 119 -15.42 1.34 -1.60
CA TYR A 119 -15.91 0.73 -2.84
C TYR A 119 -15.14 1.25 -4.06
N HIS A 120 -15.38 0.62 -5.20
CA HIS A 120 -15.07 1.14 -6.54
C HIS A 120 -16.25 0.92 -7.48
N PRO A 121 -16.46 1.76 -8.51
CA PRO A 121 -17.41 1.50 -9.59
C PRO A 121 -17.08 0.19 -10.32
N SER A 122 -18.11 -0.44 -10.90
CA SER A 122 -17.94 -1.73 -11.57
C SER A 122 -17.13 -1.68 -12.87
N LYS A 123 -16.91 -0.48 -13.42
CA LYS A 123 -16.14 -0.26 -14.64
C LYS A 123 -14.88 0.52 -14.30
N HIS A 124 -13.78 0.11 -14.91
CA HIS A 124 -12.56 0.91 -14.90
C HIS A 124 -12.78 2.22 -15.64
N GLN A 125 -12.22 3.29 -15.12
CA GLN A 125 -12.31 4.64 -15.69
C GLN A 125 -10.92 5.21 -15.91
N MET A 126 -10.82 6.23 -16.76
CA MET A 126 -9.62 7.08 -16.72
C MET A 126 -9.66 7.85 -15.39
N VAL A 127 -8.68 7.60 -14.55
CA VAL A 127 -8.52 8.24 -13.25
C VAL A 127 -7.29 9.13 -13.29
N SER A 128 -7.50 10.40 -13.00
CA SER A 128 -6.43 11.40 -12.83
C SER A 128 -5.98 11.40 -11.37
N TYR A 129 -4.70 11.14 -11.14
CA TYR A 129 -4.07 11.21 -9.83
C TYR A 129 -3.21 12.47 -9.75
N THR A 130 -3.47 13.33 -8.76
CA THR A 130 -2.77 14.61 -8.60
C THR A 130 -2.37 14.84 -7.15
N GLY A 131 -1.20 15.42 -6.93
CA GLY A 131 -0.72 15.71 -5.59
C GLY A 131 0.78 15.96 -5.51
N VAL A 132 1.40 15.52 -4.41
CA VAL A 132 2.84 15.64 -4.17
C VAL A 132 3.46 14.30 -3.77
N LEU A 133 4.76 14.16 -3.97
CA LEU A 133 5.45 12.93 -3.56
C LEU A 133 5.63 12.88 -2.03
N PRO A 134 5.26 11.79 -1.34
CA PRO A 134 5.26 11.75 0.13
C PRO A 134 6.65 11.81 0.77
N ALA A 135 7.72 11.40 0.07
CA ALA A 135 9.09 11.54 0.56
C ALA A 135 9.70 12.92 0.31
N ASP A 136 9.19 13.65 -0.69
CA ASP A 136 9.63 15.01 -1.03
C ASP A 136 8.43 15.85 -1.48
N ARG A 137 7.77 16.49 -0.53
CA ARG A 137 6.54 17.25 -0.77
C ARG A 137 6.72 18.54 -1.59
N SER A 138 7.94 18.89 -1.95
CA SER A 138 8.21 19.98 -2.90
C SER A 138 8.04 19.53 -4.36
N ARG A 139 7.96 18.21 -4.60
CA ARG A 139 7.77 17.63 -5.92
C ARG A 139 6.30 17.27 -6.16
N GLU A 140 5.72 17.90 -7.14
CA GLU A 140 4.37 17.57 -7.63
C GLU A 140 4.40 16.25 -8.41
N THR A 141 3.28 15.56 -8.42
CA THR A 141 3.01 14.38 -9.24
C THR A 141 1.62 14.49 -9.86
N ALA A 142 1.52 14.13 -11.13
CA ALA A 142 0.26 14.05 -11.85
C ALA A 142 0.36 12.98 -12.94
N PHE A 143 -0.61 12.07 -13.00
CA PHE A 143 -0.69 11.06 -14.06
C PHE A 143 -2.11 10.53 -14.19
N ASP A 144 -2.44 10.06 -15.40
CA ASP A 144 -3.73 9.50 -15.75
C ASP A 144 -3.57 8.03 -16.14
N ILE A 145 -4.37 7.15 -15.56
CA ILE A 145 -4.39 5.73 -15.92
C ILE A 145 -5.82 5.18 -15.97
N LEU A 146 -6.04 4.17 -16.78
CA LEU A 146 -7.28 3.38 -16.72
C LEU A 146 -7.22 2.48 -15.50
N ASP A 147 -8.07 2.72 -14.50
CA ASP A 147 -7.98 2.07 -13.20
C ASP A 147 -9.34 1.74 -12.58
N GLU A 148 -9.33 0.93 -11.53
CA GLU A 148 -10.39 0.90 -10.53
C GLU A 148 -10.32 2.16 -9.70
N HIS A 149 -11.31 3.05 -9.84
CA HIS A 149 -11.34 4.26 -9.02
C HIS A 149 -11.75 3.92 -7.59
N TYR A 150 -10.78 3.80 -6.69
CA TYR A 150 -11.02 3.52 -5.29
C TYR A 150 -11.59 4.74 -4.57
N PHE A 151 -12.76 4.55 -3.95
CA PHE A 151 -13.30 5.46 -2.95
C PHE A 151 -12.94 4.92 -1.57
N VAL A 152 -12.39 5.78 -0.73
CA VAL A 152 -11.83 5.40 0.56
C VAL A 152 -12.41 6.24 1.69
N ILE A 153 -12.44 5.65 2.89
CA ILE A 153 -12.57 6.39 4.14
C ILE A 153 -11.16 6.73 4.61
N CYS A 154 -10.93 7.99 4.97
CA CYS A 154 -9.64 8.46 5.51
C CYS A 154 -9.88 9.36 6.72
N ASP A 155 -9.14 9.16 7.78
CA ASP A 155 -9.10 10.03 8.97
C ASP A 155 -8.23 11.27 8.66
N GLU A 156 -8.76 12.17 7.83
CA GLU A 156 -8.07 13.38 7.36
C GLU A 156 -7.49 14.24 8.50
N PRO A 157 -8.21 14.48 9.62
CA PRO A 157 -7.67 15.28 10.72
C PRO A 157 -6.39 14.73 11.35
N ASN A 158 -6.17 13.42 11.26
CA ASN A 158 -5.04 12.73 11.87
C ASN A 158 -4.02 12.20 10.86
N THR A 159 -4.18 12.54 9.58
CA THR A 159 -3.28 12.13 8.50
C THR A 159 -2.79 13.32 7.67
N THR A 160 -1.80 13.09 6.85
CA THR A 160 -1.39 14.04 5.83
C THR A 160 -1.75 13.47 4.48
N VAL A 161 -2.82 13.97 3.87
CA VAL A 161 -3.20 13.64 2.50
C VAL A 161 -2.17 14.27 1.55
N PHE A 162 -1.67 13.48 0.60
CA PHE A 162 -0.68 13.92 -0.38
C PHE A 162 -1.09 13.63 -1.83
N LEU A 163 -2.11 12.78 -2.05
CA LEU A 163 -2.59 12.42 -3.38
C LEU A 163 -4.11 12.39 -3.39
N HIS A 164 -4.71 12.89 -4.47
CA HIS A 164 -6.13 12.83 -4.77
C HIS A 164 -6.37 12.13 -6.10
N SER A 165 -7.56 11.59 -6.29
CA SER A 165 -8.00 10.97 -7.53
C SER A 165 -9.32 11.54 -8.00
N ASP A 166 -9.43 11.69 -9.31
CA ASP A 166 -10.58 12.23 -10.02
C ASP A 166 -10.96 11.36 -11.22
N SER A 167 -12.24 11.11 -11.38
CA SER A 167 -12.79 10.48 -12.60
C SER A 167 -14.21 10.98 -12.87
N ILE A 168 -14.86 10.43 -13.91
CA ILE A 168 -16.27 10.66 -14.15
C ILE A 168 -17.16 10.23 -12.98
N ASP A 169 -16.70 9.32 -12.13
CA ASP A 169 -17.45 8.79 -10.99
C ASP A 169 -17.33 9.68 -9.74
N GLY A 170 -16.42 10.66 -9.75
CA GLY A 170 -16.25 11.64 -8.68
C GLY A 170 -14.80 11.80 -8.21
N HIS A 171 -14.68 12.29 -6.99
CA HIS A 171 -13.40 12.56 -6.32
C HIS A 171 -13.16 11.59 -5.17
N SER A 172 -11.88 11.19 -4.89
CA SER A 172 -11.49 10.49 -3.67
C SER A 172 -10.09 10.90 -3.20
N ILE A 173 -9.75 10.59 -1.95
CA ILE A 173 -8.37 10.58 -1.48
C ILE A 173 -7.71 9.34 -2.07
N ALA A 174 -6.49 9.51 -2.60
CA ALA A 174 -5.72 8.43 -3.22
C ALA A 174 -4.40 8.13 -2.52
N GLY A 175 -3.99 8.97 -1.57
CA GLY A 175 -2.79 8.71 -0.76
C GLY A 175 -2.70 9.58 0.48
N TRP A 176 -2.33 8.95 1.60
CA TRP A 176 -2.11 9.62 2.89
C TRP A 176 -0.98 8.96 3.67
N THR A 177 -0.38 9.73 4.57
CA THR A 177 0.70 9.27 5.44
C THR A 177 0.58 9.88 6.83
N HIS A 178 1.10 9.18 7.83
CA HIS A 178 1.16 9.66 9.22
C HIS A 178 2.18 8.89 10.03
N SER A 179 2.54 9.42 11.17
CA SER A 179 3.31 8.69 12.18
C SER A 179 2.39 7.80 13.01
N PHE A 180 2.83 6.60 13.34
CA PHE A 180 2.16 5.69 14.24
C PHE A 180 3.18 5.15 15.25
N GLY A 181 3.07 5.57 16.51
CA GLY A 181 4.13 5.38 17.49
C GLY A 181 5.44 6.01 17.02
N GLN A 182 6.50 5.22 16.95
CA GLN A 182 7.80 5.64 16.41
C GLN A 182 7.95 5.35 14.91
N GLY A 183 7.01 4.63 14.31
CA GLY A 183 6.99 4.23 12.91
C GLY A 183 6.21 5.16 12.02
N LYS A 184 6.05 4.76 10.78
CA LYS A 184 5.37 5.53 9.76
C LYS A 184 4.52 4.66 8.84
N VAL A 185 3.33 5.13 8.54
CA VAL A 185 2.38 4.50 7.63
C VAL A 185 2.20 5.37 6.40
N CYS A 186 2.16 4.76 5.23
CA CYS A 186 1.81 5.38 3.97
C CYS A 186 0.80 4.49 3.24
N CYS A 187 -0.29 5.05 2.79
CA CYS A 187 -1.34 4.37 2.05
C CYS A 187 -1.46 4.99 0.65
N VAL A 188 -1.57 4.17 -0.39
CA VAL A 188 -1.76 4.60 -1.78
C VAL A 188 -2.77 3.70 -2.48
N THR A 189 -3.71 4.27 -3.21
CA THR A 189 -4.79 3.54 -3.87
C THR A 189 -4.49 3.07 -5.30
N PRO A 190 -3.73 3.80 -6.17
CA PRO A 190 -3.41 3.28 -7.50
C PRO A 190 -2.42 2.13 -7.42
N ALA A 191 -2.35 1.16 -8.31
CA ALA A 191 -3.16 0.92 -9.46
C ALA A 191 -3.55 -0.56 -9.53
N HIS A 192 -4.62 -0.88 -10.29
CA HIS A 192 -5.12 -2.26 -10.45
C HIS A 192 -4.49 -2.97 -11.66
N ASN A 193 -4.54 -2.33 -12.82
CA ASN A 193 -4.15 -2.94 -14.09
C ASN A 193 -2.64 -2.87 -14.36
N LYS A 194 -2.14 -3.79 -15.18
CA LYS A 194 -0.73 -3.86 -15.57
C LYS A 194 -0.20 -2.54 -16.12
N GLU A 195 -0.96 -1.87 -16.97
CA GLU A 195 -0.59 -0.60 -17.59
C GLU A 195 -0.40 0.49 -16.53
N GLY A 196 -1.32 0.57 -15.56
CA GLY A 196 -1.23 1.49 -14.43
C GLY A 196 -0.09 1.14 -13.48
N LEU A 197 0.06 -0.15 -13.14
CA LEU A 197 1.13 -0.65 -12.27
C LEU A 197 2.54 -0.35 -12.81
N LEU A 198 2.69 -0.29 -14.14
CA LEU A 198 3.96 -0.02 -14.82
C LEU A 198 4.07 1.42 -15.34
N HIS A 199 3.08 2.27 -15.09
CA HIS A 199 3.11 3.68 -15.48
C HIS A 199 4.22 4.43 -14.73
N GLU A 200 4.98 5.28 -15.42
CA GLU A 200 6.13 6.00 -14.84
C GLU A 200 5.77 6.80 -13.59
N GLY A 201 4.66 7.54 -13.63
CA GLY A 201 4.18 8.31 -12.47
C GLY A 201 3.82 7.41 -11.28
N MET A 202 3.25 6.22 -11.54
CA MET A 202 2.97 5.23 -10.49
C MET A 202 4.26 4.66 -9.89
N LEU A 203 5.26 4.33 -10.71
CA LEU A 203 6.55 3.81 -10.22
C LEU A 203 7.28 4.86 -9.37
N GLU A 204 7.23 6.12 -9.74
CA GLU A 204 7.81 7.22 -8.96
C GLU A 204 7.06 7.42 -7.63
N LEU A 205 5.74 7.44 -7.67
CA LEU A 205 4.89 7.53 -6.49
C LEU A 205 5.18 6.39 -5.50
N LEU A 206 5.23 5.15 -6.00
CA LEU A 206 5.48 3.96 -5.18
C LEU A 206 6.86 4.01 -4.53
N ARG A 207 7.91 4.39 -5.27
CA ARG A 207 9.26 4.59 -4.72
C ARG A 207 9.25 5.63 -3.62
N SER A 208 8.57 6.75 -3.84
CA SER A 208 8.46 7.83 -2.86
C SER A 208 7.68 7.39 -1.62
N ALA A 209 6.58 6.63 -1.78
CA ALA A 209 5.81 6.08 -0.67
C ALA A 209 6.68 5.17 0.22
N VAL A 210 7.43 4.26 -0.38
CA VAL A 210 8.34 3.36 0.34
C VAL A 210 9.44 4.15 1.05
N LEU A 211 10.11 5.09 0.37
CA LEU A 211 11.15 5.93 0.96
C LEU A 211 10.63 6.76 2.13
N SER A 212 9.39 7.23 2.05
CA SER A 212 8.78 8.02 3.12
C SER A 212 8.62 7.24 4.42
N CYS A 213 8.54 5.90 4.35
CA CYS A 213 8.39 5.00 5.49
C CYS A 213 9.72 4.38 5.94
N CYS A 214 10.71 4.28 5.06
CA CYS A 214 12.02 3.70 5.39
C CYS A 214 12.81 4.62 6.34
N ARG A 215 13.41 4.02 7.37
CA ARG A 215 14.34 4.66 8.30
C ARG A 215 15.78 4.19 8.11
#